data_886e19188263bc0cf046440d7ae3678a
#
_entry.id   886e19188263bc0cf046440d7ae3678a
#
_cell.length_a   1.000
_cell.length_b   1.000
_cell.length_c   1.000
_cell.angle_alpha   90.00
_cell.angle_beta   90.00
_cell.angle_gamma   90.00
#
_symmetry.space_group_name_H-M   'P 1'
#
loop_
_entity.id
_entity.type
_entity.pdbx_description
1 polymer ?
#
loop_
_entity_poly.entity_id
_entity_poly.type
_entity_poly.pdbx_seq_one_letter_code
_entity_poly.pdbx_strand_id
1 'polypeptide(L)'
;MIENGSVCLAYETVEKADHSLPLLIPMSEVAGRMAIQEGARFLEKPQGGKGILPGGVPGVKPAKVLILGGGIVGSNAAQMAAGLGADVTIADINLSRLRYLSETLPKNVKTLYASEVRLKKELPDVDLVVGSVLIPGDKAPHLITRDMLKMMQPGTVLVDVAIDQGGCFETSHPTTHSEPTYVVDGIVHYACLLYT
;
A
#
# COMPACT_ATOMS: atom_id res chain seq x y z
N MET A 1 -4.60 -31.99 -9.03
CA MET A 1 -3.56 -32.25 -7.99
C MET A 1 -4.09 -33.16 -6.89
N ILE A 2 -5.27 -32.89 -6.31
CA ILE A 2 -5.84 -33.71 -5.22
C ILE A 2 -6.00 -35.20 -5.63
N GLU A 3 -6.46 -35.48 -6.85
CA GLU A 3 -6.65 -36.82 -7.36
C GLU A 3 -5.36 -37.64 -7.54
N ASN A 4 -4.21 -36.98 -7.62
CA ASN A 4 -2.91 -37.63 -7.83
C ASN A 4 -2.14 -37.90 -6.53
N GLY A 5 -2.73 -37.63 -5.35
CA GLY A 5 -2.07 -37.80 -4.05
C GLY A 5 -0.86 -36.89 -3.83
N SER A 6 -0.74 -35.81 -4.60
CA SER A 6 0.36 -34.83 -4.46
C SER A 6 0.24 -34.06 -3.16
N VAL A 7 1.36 -33.89 -2.45
CA VAL A 7 1.48 -32.97 -1.31
C VAL A 7 1.87 -31.59 -1.85
N CYS A 8 1.02 -30.61 -1.61
CA CYS A 8 1.27 -29.23 -2.02
C CYS A 8 1.55 -28.38 -0.77
N LEU A 9 2.67 -27.66 -0.77
CA LEU A 9 3.06 -26.72 0.30
C LEU A 9 3.10 -25.32 -0.27
N ALA A 10 2.26 -24.43 0.28
CA ALA A 10 2.34 -22.99 0.03
C ALA A 10 3.21 -22.37 1.12
N TYR A 11 4.45 -22.04 0.81
CA TYR A 11 5.42 -21.60 1.81
C TYR A 11 5.05 -20.26 2.48
N GLU A 12 4.30 -19.41 1.80
CA GLU A 12 3.75 -18.16 2.35
C GLU A 12 2.71 -18.37 3.45
N THR A 13 2.19 -19.59 3.59
CA THR A 13 1.25 -19.97 4.67
C THR A 13 1.93 -20.73 5.82
N VAL A 14 3.26 -20.93 5.76
CA VAL A 14 4.00 -21.58 6.85
C VAL A 14 4.03 -20.66 8.05
N GLU A 15 3.35 -21.08 9.11
CA GLU A 15 3.10 -20.30 10.33
C GLU A 15 3.83 -20.88 11.52
N LYS A 16 4.42 -20.00 12.36
CA LYS A 16 4.98 -20.38 13.66
C LYS A 16 3.91 -20.36 14.76
N ALA A 17 4.23 -20.88 15.93
CA ALA A 17 3.35 -20.90 17.10
C ALA A 17 2.90 -19.50 17.58
N ASP A 18 3.64 -18.45 17.24
CA ASP A 18 3.34 -17.05 17.52
C ASP A 18 2.54 -16.37 16.40
N HIS A 19 2.01 -17.16 15.45
CA HIS A 19 1.27 -16.72 14.27
C HIS A 19 2.08 -15.86 13.28
N SER A 20 3.40 -15.82 13.38
CA SER A 20 4.24 -15.18 12.38
C SER A 20 4.42 -16.07 11.16
N LEU A 21 4.53 -15.44 9.96
CA LEU A 21 4.72 -16.09 8.66
C LEU A 21 6.16 -15.85 8.17
N PRO A 22 7.16 -16.59 8.70
CA PRO A 22 8.58 -16.27 8.53
C PRO A 22 9.04 -16.33 7.07
N LEU A 23 8.43 -17.16 6.25
CA LEU A 23 8.80 -17.28 4.84
C LEU A 23 8.17 -16.19 3.96
N LEU A 24 7.10 -15.55 4.44
CA LEU A 24 6.47 -14.40 3.77
C LEU A 24 7.18 -13.08 4.10
N ILE A 25 7.87 -12.97 5.24
CA ILE A 25 8.52 -11.74 5.70
C ILE A 25 9.41 -11.09 4.62
N PRO A 26 10.40 -11.80 4.02
CA PRO A 26 11.29 -11.19 3.04
C PRO A 26 10.55 -10.66 1.80
N MET A 27 9.53 -11.37 1.34
CA MET A 27 8.70 -10.94 0.21
C MET A 27 7.92 -9.67 0.55
N SER A 28 7.36 -9.62 1.75
CA SER A 28 6.64 -8.45 2.26
C SER A 28 7.53 -7.22 2.41
N GLU A 29 8.79 -7.39 2.80
CA GLU A 29 9.78 -6.31 2.86
C GLU A 29 10.10 -5.76 1.48
N VAL A 30 10.32 -6.63 0.49
CA VAL A 30 10.52 -6.22 -0.91
C VAL A 30 9.28 -5.50 -1.43
N ALA A 31 8.10 -6.09 -1.26
CA ALA A 31 6.85 -5.52 -1.75
C ALA A 31 6.57 -4.12 -1.19
N GLY A 32 6.80 -3.90 0.12
CA GLY A 32 6.63 -2.59 0.74
C GLY A 32 7.56 -1.52 0.16
N ARG A 33 8.81 -1.87 -0.11
CA ARG A 33 9.80 -0.95 -0.71
C ARG A 33 9.49 -0.67 -2.17
N MET A 34 9.15 -1.71 -2.95
CA MET A 34 8.75 -1.59 -4.34
C MET A 34 7.48 -0.74 -4.51
N ALA A 35 6.51 -0.87 -3.61
CA ALA A 35 5.28 -0.07 -3.65
C ALA A 35 5.55 1.44 -3.66
N ILE A 36 6.56 1.90 -2.93
CA ILE A 36 6.93 3.31 -2.92
C ILE A 36 7.74 3.68 -4.17
N GLN A 37 8.62 2.80 -4.64
CA GLN A 37 9.40 3.03 -5.87
C GLN A 37 8.47 3.19 -7.08
N GLU A 38 7.55 2.26 -7.28
CA GLU A 38 6.57 2.32 -8.37
C GLU A 38 5.56 3.45 -8.16
N GLY A 39 5.07 3.65 -6.92
CA GLY A 39 4.20 4.77 -6.59
C GLY A 39 4.82 6.13 -6.95
N ALA A 40 6.09 6.33 -6.63
CA ALA A 40 6.82 7.55 -6.98
C ALA A 40 6.96 7.73 -8.50
N ARG A 41 7.24 6.65 -9.23
CA ARG A 41 7.30 6.65 -10.70
C ARG A 41 5.97 7.08 -11.32
N PHE A 42 4.87 6.49 -10.86
CA PHE A 42 3.55 6.79 -11.43
C PHE A 42 2.97 8.14 -10.96
N LEU A 43 3.57 8.82 -9.99
CA LEU A 43 3.26 10.21 -9.67
C LEU A 43 3.78 11.19 -10.75
N GLU A 44 4.69 10.76 -11.63
CA GLU A 44 5.21 11.59 -12.71
C GLU A 44 4.14 11.92 -13.77
N LYS A 45 4.19 13.13 -14.34
CA LYS A 45 3.25 13.56 -15.39
C LYS A 45 3.17 12.64 -16.60
N PRO A 46 4.30 12.15 -17.16
CA PRO A 46 4.27 11.23 -18.30
C PRO A 46 3.56 9.90 -17.99
N GLN A 47 3.46 9.54 -16.74
CA GLN A 47 2.81 8.31 -16.27
C GLN A 47 1.33 8.51 -15.89
N GLY A 48 0.79 9.70 -16.07
CA GLY A 48 -0.60 10.05 -15.71
C GLY A 48 -0.77 10.59 -14.29
N GLY A 49 0.30 10.68 -13.52
CA GLY A 49 0.30 11.23 -12.16
C GLY A 49 0.18 12.75 -12.09
N LYS A 50 0.12 13.28 -10.86
CA LYS A 50 0.02 14.72 -10.59
C LYS A 50 1.28 15.52 -10.96
N GLY A 51 2.43 14.87 -11.18
CA GLY A 51 3.73 15.53 -11.37
C GLY A 51 4.31 16.02 -10.04
N ILE A 52 4.16 15.25 -8.98
CA ILE A 52 4.63 15.58 -7.63
C ILE A 52 5.89 14.77 -7.31
N LEU A 53 6.91 15.46 -6.81
CA LEU A 53 8.11 14.81 -6.30
C LEU A 53 7.89 14.37 -4.85
N PRO A 54 8.14 13.10 -4.50
CA PRO A 54 7.91 12.60 -3.15
C PRO A 54 8.49 13.46 -2.03
N GLY A 55 9.74 13.89 -2.13
CA GLY A 55 10.40 14.74 -1.12
C GLY A 55 10.14 16.23 -1.24
N GLY A 56 9.44 16.68 -2.28
CA GLY A 56 9.30 18.10 -2.57
C GLY A 56 10.65 18.77 -2.90
N VAL A 57 10.66 20.08 -2.94
CA VAL A 57 11.86 20.95 -3.03
C VAL A 57 11.61 22.24 -2.24
N PRO A 58 12.65 23.05 -1.96
CA PRO A 58 12.43 24.34 -1.30
C PRO A 58 11.33 25.16 -1.99
N GLY A 59 10.29 25.50 -1.23
CA GLY A 59 9.10 26.21 -1.73
C GLY A 59 7.98 25.33 -2.29
N VAL A 60 8.19 24.01 -2.46
CA VAL A 60 7.18 23.04 -2.90
C VAL A 60 7.06 21.93 -1.86
N LYS A 61 5.84 21.68 -1.38
CA LYS A 61 5.57 20.66 -0.37
C LYS A 61 5.89 19.25 -0.88
N PRO A 62 6.31 18.34 0.00
CA PRO A 62 6.47 16.91 -0.33
C PRO A 62 5.10 16.27 -0.63
N ALA A 63 5.13 15.13 -1.32
CA ALA A 63 3.95 14.31 -1.54
C ALA A 63 3.37 13.80 -0.21
N LYS A 64 2.04 13.75 -0.14
CA LYS A 64 1.32 13.10 0.96
C LYS A 64 1.09 11.63 0.63
N VAL A 65 1.65 10.76 1.44
CA VAL A 65 1.57 9.30 1.28
C VAL A 65 0.73 8.71 2.41
N LEU A 66 -0.36 8.02 2.05
CA LEU A 66 -1.21 7.28 2.98
C LEU A 66 -0.96 5.78 2.81
N ILE A 67 -0.60 5.11 3.90
CA ILE A 67 -0.36 3.67 3.91
C ILE A 67 -1.44 2.99 4.74
N LEU A 68 -2.16 2.05 4.13
CA LEU A 68 -3.23 1.29 4.76
C LEU A 68 -2.70 -0.09 5.17
N GLY A 69 -2.62 -0.32 6.48
CA GLY A 69 -2.05 -1.51 7.08
C GLY A 69 -0.64 -1.27 7.65
N GLY A 70 -0.47 -1.52 8.93
CA GLY A 70 0.79 -1.35 9.66
C GLY A 70 1.63 -2.63 9.75
N GLY A 71 1.39 -3.62 8.89
CA GLY A 71 2.14 -4.87 8.81
C GLY A 71 3.57 -4.69 8.31
N ILE A 72 4.20 -5.78 7.84
CA ILE A 72 5.58 -5.75 7.33
C ILE A 72 5.65 -4.92 6.05
N VAL A 73 4.74 -5.14 5.11
CA VAL A 73 4.65 -4.34 3.87
C VAL A 73 4.52 -2.86 4.19
N GLY A 74 3.51 -2.48 4.99
CA GLY A 74 3.23 -1.08 5.29
C GLY A 74 4.33 -0.38 6.07
N SER A 75 4.98 -1.05 7.03
CA SER A 75 6.11 -0.47 7.76
C SER A 75 7.34 -0.23 6.86
N ASN A 76 7.63 -1.15 5.93
CA ASN A 76 8.69 -0.95 4.94
C ASN A 76 8.35 0.16 3.94
N ALA A 77 7.10 0.23 3.48
CA ALA A 77 6.62 1.33 2.65
C ALA A 77 6.75 2.67 3.37
N ALA A 78 6.33 2.75 4.65
CA ALA A 78 6.45 3.97 5.44
C ALA A 78 7.91 4.44 5.61
N GLN A 79 8.80 3.50 5.87
CA GLN A 79 10.23 3.78 6.00
C GLN A 79 10.83 4.32 4.69
N MET A 80 10.49 3.70 3.55
CA MET A 80 10.95 4.15 2.23
C MET A 80 10.40 5.54 1.88
N ALA A 81 9.09 5.76 2.03
CA ALA A 81 8.47 7.05 1.73
C ALA A 81 9.03 8.17 2.62
N ALA A 82 9.21 7.90 3.91
CA ALA A 82 9.83 8.83 4.85
C ALA A 82 11.29 9.12 4.49
N GLY A 83 12.05 8.10 4.04
CA GLY A 83 13.42 8.26 3.56
C GLY A 83 13.53 9.11 2.30
N LEU A 84 12.52 9.11 1.44
CA LEU A 84 12.41 10.02 0.28
C LEU A 84 11.99 11.44 0.68
N GLY A 85 11.63 11.68 1.94
CA GLY A 85 11.19 12.98 2.45
C GLY A 85 9.70 13.27 2.30
N ALA A 86 8.87 12.28 1.99
CA ALA A 86 7.43 12.44 1.89
C ALA A 86 6.76 12.75 3.24
N ASP A 87 5.57 13.35 3.21
CA ASP A 87 4.67 13.48 4.37
C ASP A 87 3.85 12.19 4.49
N VAL A 88 4.22 11.33 5.44
CA VAL A 88 3.70 9.96 5.52
C VAL A 88 2.70 9.81 6.66
N THR A 89 1.56 9.21 6.37
CA THR A 89 0.58 8.74 7.36
C THR A 89 0.40 7.22 7.18
N ILE A 90 0.64 6.45 8.25
CA ILE A 90 0.36 5.00 8.28
C ILE A 90 -0.88 4.72 9.14
N ALA A 91 -1.84 4.02 8.58
CA ALA A 91 -3.13 3.73 9.20
C ALA A 91 -3.29 2.24 9.51
N ASP A 92 -3.71 1.91 10.73
CA ASP A 92 -4.01 0.55 11.17
C ASP A 92 -5.17 0.58 12.19
N ILE A 93 -5.87 -0.54 12.35
CA ILE A 93 -6.90 -0.71 13.40
C ILE A 93 -6.31 -1.16 14.73
N ASN A 94 -5.10 -1.71 14.74
CA ASN A 94 -4.44 -2.22 15.94
C ASN A 94 -3.65 -1.11 16.64
N LEU A 95 -4.17 -0.61 17.76
CA LEU A 95 -3.52 0.46 18.54
C LEU A 95 -2.15 0.07 19.09
N SER A 96 -1.94 -1.20 19.45
CA SER A 96 -0.63 -1.67 19.93
C SER A 96 0.39 -1.62 18.80
N ARG A 97 -0.02 -1.98 17.59
CA ARG A 97 0.83 -1.85 16.39
C ARG A 97 1.14 -0.38 16.09
N LEU A 98 0.15 0.51 16.17
CA LEU A 98 0.37 1.95 15.96
C LEU A 98 1.34 2.55 16.98
N ARG A 99 1.29 2.13 18.27
CA ARG A 99 2.27 2.55 19.28
C ARG A 99 3.68 2.10 18.89
N TYR A 100 3.86 0.84 18.58
CA TYR A 100 5.14 0.31 18.12
C TYR A 100 5.69 1.08 16.92
N LEU A 101 4.86 1.34 15.91
CA LEU A 101 5.25 2.08 14.72
C LEU A 101 5.63 3.54 15.04
N SER A 102 4.92 4.19 15.95
CA SER A 102 5.24 5.57 16.37
C SER A 102 6.58 5.69 17.08
N GLU A 103 7.06 4.61 17.68
CA GLU A 103 8.36 4.54 18.38
C GLU A 103 9.51 4.18 17.43
N THR A 104 9.23 3.32 16.43
CA THR A 104 10.27 2.71 15.58
C THR A 104 10.45 3.37 14.22
N LEU A 105 9.41 4.00 13.68
CA LEU A 105 9.49 4.70 12.40
C LEU A 105 10.09 6.10 12.53
N PRO A 106 10.60 6.69 11.43
CA PRO A 106 11.07 8.06 11.41
C PRO A 106 10.01 9.07 11.92
N LYS A 107 10.44 10.17 12.53
CA LYS A 107 9.55 11.16 13.19
C LYS A 107 8.62 11.93 12.23
N ASN A 108 8.90 11.89 10.93
CA ASN A 108 8.02 12.43 9.89
C ASN A 108 6.91 11.45 9.47
N VAL A 109 6.81 10.26 10.09
CA VAL A 109 5.70 9.34 9.91
C VAL A 109 4.67 9.54 11.01
N LYS A 110 3.43 9.82 10.60
CA LYS A 110 2.26 9.94 11.48
C LYS A 110 1.52 8.62 11.53
N THR A 111 0.97 8.27 12.69
CA THR A 111 0.12 7.09 12.84
C THR A 111 -1.35 7.51 12.92
N LEU A 112 -2.24 6.75 12.28
CA LEU A 112 -3.67 7.01 12.21
C LEU A 112 -4.45 5.75 12.54
N TYR A 113 -5.50 5.86 13.37
CA TYR A 113 -6.46 4.76 13.53
C TYR A 113 -7.35 4.68 12.30
N ALA A 114 -7.32 3.54 11.60
CA ALA A 114 -8.01 3.31 10.33
C ALA A 114 -9.51 3.15 10.51
N SER A 115 -10.23 4.25 10.65
CA SER A 115 -11.70 4.28 10.54
C SER A 115 -12.11 4.97 9.25
N GLU A 116 -13.25 4.56 8.67
CA GLU A 116 -13.77 5.12 7.43
C GLU A 116 -13.82 6.66 7.45
N VAL A 117 -14.32 7.23 8.55
CA VAL A 117 -14.42 8.68 8.73
C VAL A 117 -13.05 9.37 8.69
N ARG A 118 -12.03 8.75 9.27
CA ARG A 118 -10.66 9.32 9.28
C ARG A 118 -10.00 9.15 7.93
N LEU A 119 -10.16 8.00 7.30
CA LEU A 119 -9.63 7.78 5.94
C LEU A 119 -10.22 8.80 4.96
N LYS A 120 -11.53 9.00 4.98
CA LYS A 120 -12.20 10.03 4.14
C LYS A 120 -11.65 11.45 4.33
N LYS A 121 -11.12 11.78 5.52
CA LYS A 121 -10.50 13.09 5.75
C LYS A 121 -9.11 13.24 5.13
N GLU A 122 -8.38 12.14 4.96
CA GLU A 122 -7.04 12.14 4.35
C GLU A 122 -7.12 12.19 2.80
N LEU A 123 -8.17 11.57 2.20
CA LEU A 123 -8.26 11.35 0.76
C LEU A 123 -8.21 12.60 -0.13
N PRO A 124 -8.79 13.77 0.24
CA PRO A 124 -8.78 14.94 -0.63
C PRO A 124 -7.38 15.49 -0.95
N ASP A 125 -6.45 15.28 -0.04
CA ASP A 125 -5.10 15.85 -0.13
C ASP A 125 -4.02 14.81 -0.44
N VAL A 126 -4.37 13.52 -0.48
CA VAL A 126 -3.40 12.45 -0.69
C VAL A 126 -2.89 12.42 -2.14
N ASP A 127 -1.62 12.07 -2.31
CA ASP A 127 -0.98 11.93 -3.61
C ASP A 127 -0.73 10.46 -3.96
N LEU A 128 -0.37 9.67 -2.96
CA LEU A 128 -0.09 8.23 -3.10
C LEU A 128 -0.76 7.46 -1.96
N VAL A 129 -1.52 6.42 -2.29
CA VAL A 129 -2.06 5.46 -1.31
C VAL A 129 -1.45 4.09 -1.56
N VAL A 130 -0.98 3.44 -0.50
CA VAL A 130 -0.50 2.05 -0.55
C VAL A 130 -1.45 1.17 0.24
N GLY A 131 -2.11 0.23 -0.43
CA GLY A 131 -2.93 -0.82 0.18
C GLY A 131 -2.07 -2.02 0.55
N SER A 132 -1.92 -2.28 1.85
CA SER A 132 -1.02 -3.33 2.37
C SER A 132 -1.65 -4.14 3.51
N VAL A 133 -2.99 -4.21 3.54
CA VAL A 133 -3.70 -5.02 4.53
C VAL A 133 -3.78 -6.46 4.04
N LEU A 134 -3.29 -7.36 4.85
CA LEU A 134 -3.32 -8.80 4.63
C LEU A 134 -4.11 -9.45 5.77
N ILE A 135 -5.11 -10.27 5.42
CA ILE A 135 -5.81 -11.14 6.37
C ILE A 135 -5.44 -12.58 6.01
N PRO A 136 -4.67 -13.29 6.85
CA PRO A 136 -4.27 -14.65 6.54
C PRO A 136 -5.48 -15.56 6.29
N GLY A 137 -5.53 -16.18 5.10
CA GLY A 137 -6.59 -17.12 4.73
C GLY A 137 -7.94 -16.49 4.34
N ASP A 138 -8.03 -15.16 4.26
CA ASP A 138 -9.26 -14.44 3.88
C ASP A 138 -8.96 -13.35 2.83
N LYS A 139 -10.01 -12.81 2.23
CA LYS A 139 -9.88 -11.69 1.28
C LYS A 139 -9.52 -10.40 2.02
N ALA A 140 -8.69 -9.58 1.40
CA ALA A 140 -8.44 -8.23 1.89
C ALA A 140 -9.75 -7.43 1.95
N PRO A 141 -9.98 -6.61 2.99
CA PRO A 141 -11.14 -5.73 3.04
C PRO A 141 -10.95 -4.56 2.06
N HIS A 142 -12.01 -4.20 1.34
CA HIS A 142 -12.00 -2.98 0.52
C HIS A 142 -12.06 -1.75 1.43
N LEU A 143 -10.89 -1.15 1.67
CA LEU A 143 -10.75 0.03 2.54
C LEU A 143 -11.05 1.35 1.79
N ILE A 144 -10.85 1.36 0.47
CA ILE A 144 -11.20 2.47 -0.41
C ILE A 144 -12.27 2.00 -1.38
N THR A 145 -13.45 2.58 -1.28
CA THR A 145 -14.57 2.31 -2.19
C THR A 145 -14.49 3.18 -3.44
N ARG A 146 -15.24 2.81 -4.49
CA ARG A 146 -15.31 3.62 -5.70
C ARG A 146 -15.82 5.04 -5.45
N ASP A 147 -16.77 5.21 -4.53
CA ASP A 147 -17.25 6.54 -4.17
C ASP A 147 -16.20 7.40 -3.47
N MET A 148 -15.28 6.78 -2.73
CA MET A 148 -14.17 7.48 -2.12
C MET A 148 -13.17 8.01 -3.16
N LEU A 149 -13.03 7.41 -4.34
CA LEU A 149 -12.17 7.93 -5.41
C LEU A 149 -12.57 9.34 -5.83
N LYS A 150 -13.87 9.65 -5.80
CA LYS A 150 -14.40 10.99 -6.14
C LYS A 150 -13.93 12.09 -5.17
N MET A 151 -13.43 11.71 -4.00
CA MET A 151 -12.86 12.65 -3.02
C MET A 151 -11.39 12.97 -3.30
N MET A 152 -10.73 12.16 -4.11
CA MET A 152 -9.32 12.33 -4.47
C MET A 152 -9.15 13.27 -5.67
N GLN A 153 -7.95 13.78 -5.84
CA GLN A 153 -7.60 14.59 -6.99
C GLN A 153 -7.18 13.71 -8.18
N PRO A 154 -7.53 14.06 -9.42
CA PRO A 154 -7.05 13.35 -10.60
C PRO A 154 -5.51 13.24 -10.63
N GLY A 155 -5.00 12.08 -11.01
CA GLY A 155 -3.58 11.76 -11.00
C GLY A 155 -3.04 11.31 -9.63
N THR A 156 -3.89 11.16 -8.60
CA THR A 156 -3.53 10.39 -7.40
C THR A 156 -3.23 8.96 -7.78
N VAL A 157 -2.24 8.35 -7.14
CA VAL A 157 -1.79 6.99 -7.41
C VAL A 157 -2.22 6.05 -6.28
N LEU A 158 -2.84 4.93 -6.64
CA LEU A 158 -3.15 3.82 -5.73
C LEU A 158 -2.26 2.63 -6.07
N VAL A 159 -1.47 2.16 -5.11
CA VAL A 159 -0.66 0.94 -5.23
C VAL A 159 -1.27 -0.14 -4.35
N ASP A 160 -1.80 -1.19 -4.96
CA ASP A 160 -2.43 -2.30 -4.24
C ASP A 160 -1.48 -3.50 -4.14
N VAL A 161 -0.83 -3.64 -2.99
CA VAL A 161 0.10 -4.74 -2.74
C VAL A 161 -0.64 -6.04 -2.42
N ALA A 162 -1.87 -5.94 -1.92
CA ALA A 162 -2.69 -7.09 -1.54
C ALA A 162 -3.56 -7.63 -2.68
N ILE A 163 -3.21 -7.32 -3.93
CA ILE A 163 -4.02 -7.68 -5.11
C ILE A 163 -4.20 -9.19 -5.29
N ASP A 164 -3.24 -10.00 -4.91
CA ASP A 164 -3.29 -11.46 -4.90
C ASP A 164 -4.36 -12.02 -3.95
N GLN A 165 -4.78 -11.23 -2.96
CA GLN A 165 -5.85 -11.54 -1.99
C GLN A 165 -7.13 -10.75 -2.23
N GLY A 166 -7.34 -10.26 -3.45
CA GLY A 166 -8.53 -9.53 -3.87
C GLY A 166 -8.41 -8.01 -3.80
N GLY A 167 -7.32 -7.48 -3.25
CA GLY A 167 -7.02 -6.06 -3.20
C GLY A 167 -7.67 -5.28 -2.06
N CYS A 168 -7.03 -4.18 -1.68
CA CYS A 168 -7.52 -3.25 -0.64
C CYS A 168 -8.48 -2.19 -1.18
N PHE A 169 -8.61 -2.06 -2.50
CA PHE A 169 -9.47 -1.08 -3.15
C PHE A 169 -10.56 -1.77 -3.95
N GLU A 170 -11.80 -1.28 -3.84
CA GLU A 170 -12.96 -1.85 -4.55
C GLU A 170 -12.75 -1.89 -6.08
N THR A 171 -11.97 -0.96 -6.61
CA THR A 171 -11.66 -0.83 -8.03
C THR A 171 -10.40 -1.56 -8.46
N SER A 172 -9.73 -2.28 -7.55
CA SER A 172 -8.53 -3.04 -7.87
C SER A 172 -8.81 -4.26 -8.72
N HIS A 173 -7.99 -4.46 -9.74
CA HIS A 173 -7.88 -5.71 -10.49
C HIS A 173 -6.41 -5.98 -10.85
N PRO A 174 -5.99 -7.24 -10.95
CA PRO A 174 -4.60 -7.57 -11.28
C PRO A 174 -4.14 -6.99 -12.61
N THR A 175 -2.91 -6.50 -12.64
CA THR A 175 -2.22 -6.01 -13.84
C THR A 175 -0.95 -6.81 -14.11
N THR A 176 -0.28 -6.52 -15.21
CA THR A 176 0.97 -7.20 -15.61
C THR A 176 2.11 -6.19 -15.70
N HIS A 177 3.36 -6.67 -15.77
CA HIS A 177 4.52 -5.77 -15.96
C HIS A 177 4.52 -5.04 -17.30
N SER A 178 3.89 -5.60 -18.34
CA SER A 178 3.74 -4.94 -19.64
C SER A 178 2.69 -3.81 -19.62
N GLU A 179 1.63 -3.98 -18.82
CA GLU A 179 0.56 -3.00 -18.62
C GLU A 179 0.31 -2.86 -17.11
N PRO A 180 1.21 -2.16 -16.37
CA PRO A 180 1.20 -2.19 -14.92
C PRO A 180 0.13 -1.31 -14.28
N THR A 181 -0.48 -0.39 -15.04
CA THR A 181 -1.45 0.58 -14.52
C THR A 181 -2.68 0.70 -15.39
N TYR A 182 -3.75 1.16 -14.77
CA TYR A 182 -4.98 1.61 -15.42
C TYR A 182 -5.55 2.81 -14.66
N VAL A 183 -6.52 3.50 -15.26
CA VAL A 183 -7.12 4.69 -14.66
C VAL A 183 -8.62 4.46 -14.44
N VAL A 184 -9.09 4.73 -13.21
CA VAL A 184 -10.53 4.75 -12.86
C VAL A 184 -10.84 6.09 -12.23
N ASP A 185 -11.86 6.77 -12.77
CA ASP A 185 -12.34 8.07 -12.27
C ASP A 185 -11.21 9.11 -12.11
N GLY A 186 -10.18 9.05 -13.00
CA GLY A 186 -9.01 9.94 -12.98
C GLY A 186 -7.90 9.52 -12.02
N ILE A 187 -8.05 8.40 -11.30
CA ILE A 187 -7.09 7.88 -10.33
C ILE A 187 -6.29 6.75 -10.97
N VAL A 188 -4.96 6.83 -10.89
CA VAL A 188 -4.03 5.83 -11.42
C VAL A 188 -3.95 4.66 -10.46
N HIS A 189 -4.19 3.45 -10.96
CA HIS A 189 -4.09 2.21 -10.19
C HIS A 189 -2.89 1.40 -10.65
N TYR A 190 -2.05 1.00 -9.72
CA TYR A 190 -0.97 0.03 -9.91
C TYR A 190 -1.30 -1.20 -9.05
N ALA A 191 -1.53 -2.32 -9.69
CA ALA A 191 -1.92 -3.58 -9.03
C ALA A 191 -1.18 -4.77 -9.64
N CYS A 192 0.08 -4.56 -10.03
CA CYS A 192 0.97 -5.59 -10.50
C CYS A 192 1.58 -6.34 -9.32
N LEU A 193 1.69 -7.66 -9.43
CA LEU A 193 2.44 -8.46 -8.46
C LEU A 193 3.92 -8.05 -8.52
N LEU A 194 4.42 -7.50 -7.41
CA LEU A 194 5.71 -6.80 -7.36
C LEU A 194 6.95 -7.74 -7.45
N TYR A 195 6.76 -9.05 -7.48
CA TYR A 195 7.82 -10.07 -7.40
C TYR A 195 7.67 -11.20 -8.42
N THR A 196 6.92 -11.01 -9.47
CA THR A 196 6.78 -12.00 -10.57
C THR A 196 7.69 -11.68 -11.74
#